data_738e2cc074f2256c8d089227e3141e49
#
_entry.id   738e2cc074f2256c8d089227e3141e49
#
_cell.length_a   1.000
_cell.length_b   1.000
_cell.length_c   1.000
_cell.angle_alpha   90.00
_cell.angle_beta   90.00
_cell.angle_gamma   90.00
#
_symmetry.space_group_name_H-M   'P 1'
#
loop_
_entity.id
_entity.type
_entity.pdbx_description
1 polymer ?
#
loop_
_entity_poly.entity_id
_entity_poly.type
_entity_poly.pdbx_seq_one_letter_code
_entity_poly.pdbx_strand_id
1 'polypeptide(L)'
;MSTINYDLTRIKALAFDVDGVLSANVIPLHPSGEPMRTVNVKDGYAIQLAVKKGLRIAIITGGRSDVVRKRFIGLGVSDLYFGSAVKIHDYRGFRDKYGLTDEEILYMGDDVPDMEVMRECGLPCCPKDAVPEVKAIEIGRAHV
;
A
#
# COMPACT_ATOMS: atom_id res chain seq x y z
N MET A 1 -6.62 4.08 22.05
CA MET A 1 -5.30 3.82 21.44
C MET A 1 -5.25 2.38 20.95
N SER A 2 -5.06 2.17 19.67
CA SER A 2 -4.90 0.81 19.17
C SER A 2 -3.47 0.35 19.43
N THR A 3 -3.33 -0.87 19.92
CA THR A 3 -2.02 -1.51 20.08
C THR A 3 -1.82 -2.49 18.94
N ILE A 4 -0.72 -2.33 18.22
CA ILE A 4 -0.31 -3.27 17.19
C ILE A 4 0.68 -4.24 17.86
N ASN A 5 0.35 -5.53 17.86
CA ASN A 5 1.19 -6.56 18.44
C ASN A 5 2.32 -6.95 17.48
N TYR A 6 3.21 -6.01 17.24
CA TYR A 6 4.37 -6.20 16.37
C TYR A 6 5.46 -5.20 16.74
N ASP A 7 6.70 -5.62 16.66
CA ASP A 7 7.83 -4.72 16.89
C ASP A 7 8.04 -3.82 15.68
N LEU A 8 7.51 -2.60 15.74
CA LEU A 8 7.58 -1.63 14.64
C LEU A 8 9.00 -1.20 14.30
N THR A 9 9.97 -1.39 15.20
CA THR A 9 11.37 -1.06 14.92
C THR A 9 11.98 -1.97 13.86
N ARG A 10 11.37 -3.13 13.59
CA ARG A 10 11.79 -4.05 12.54
C ARG A 10 11.41 -3.56 11.13
N ILE A 11 10.42 -2.68 11.02
CA ILE A 11 9.90 -2.26 9.71
C ILE A 11 10.90 -1.34 9.02
N LYS A 12 11.30 -1.72 7.81
CA LYS A 12 12.20 -0.96 6.94
C LYS A 12 11.52 -0.53 5.65
N ALA A 13 10.38 -1.12 5.32
CA ALA A 13 9.65 -0.83 4.09
C ALA A 13 8.15 -0.88 4.31
N LEU A 14 7.45 -0.05 3.55
CA LEU A 14 5.99 0.01 3.52
C LEU A 14 5.53 -0.20 2.09
N ALA A 15 4.55 -1.07 1.89
CA ALA A 15 3.94 -1.30 0.58
C ALA A 15 2.43 -1.10 0.69
N PHE A 16 1.86 -0.39 -0.27
CA PHE A 16 0.45 0.00 -0.24
C PHE A 16 -0.25 -0.34 -1.56
N ASP A 17 -1.51 -0.79 -1.46
CA ASP A 17 -2.46 -0.67 -2.55
C ASP A 17 -2.93 0.78 -2.68
N VAL A 18 -3.57 1.13 -3.78
CA VAL A 18 -4.11 2.49 -3.99
C VAL A 18 -5.61 2.53 -3.70
N ASP A 19 -6.41 1.81 -4.48
CA ASP A 19 -7.86 1.88 -4.37
C ASP A 19 -8.34 1.26 -3.06
N GLY A 20 -9.03 2.04 -2.26
CA GLY A 20 -9.49 1.63 -0.94
C GLY A 20 -8.46 1.80 0.17
N VAL A 21 -7.22 2.16 -0.12
CA VAL A 21 -6.14 2.35 0.86
C VAL A 21 -5.63 3.79 0.84
N LEU A 22 -4.99 4.22 -0.25
CA LEU A 22 -4.49 5.58 -0.42
C LEU A 22 -5.46 6.46 -1.21
N SER A 23 -6.48 5.88 -1.80
CA SER A 23 -7.58 6.53 -2.50
C SER A 23 -8.88 5.93 -2.00
N ALA A 24 -10.01 6.57 -2.32
CA ALA A 24 -11.33 6.04 -1.96
C ALA A 24 -11.60 4.71 -2.69
N ASN A 25 -12.46 3.88 -2.10
CA ASN A 25 -12.92 2.63 -2.73
C ASN A 25 -14.17 2.83 -3.59
N VAL A 26 -14.83 3.98 -3.46
CA VAL A 26 -15.91 4.42 -4.35
C VAL A 26 -15.37 5.59 -5.15
N ILE A 27 -15.22 5.41 -6.46
CA ILE A 27 -14.46 6.31 -7.31
C ILE A 27 -15.32 6.79 -8.44
N PRO A 28 -15.50 8.12 -8.65
CA PRO A 28 -16.20 8.65 -9.80
C PRO A 28 -15.47 8.29 -11.10
N LEU A 29 -16.24 8.13 -12.16
CA LEU A 29 -15.68 7.92 -13.48
C LEU A 29 -15.63 9.24 -14.25
N HIS A 30 -14.50 9.54 -14.86
CA HIS A 30 -14.38 10.62 -15.83
C HIS A 30 -15.15 10.24 -17.10
N PRO A 31 -15.68 11.23 -17.89
CA PRO A 31 -16.33 10.93 -19.18
C PRO A 31 -15.48 10.09 -20.14
N SER A 32 -14.15 10.12 -20.01
CA SER A 32 -13.24 9.26 -20.78
C SER A 32 -13.31 7.79 -20.38
N GLY A 33 -13.99 7.46 -19.27
CA GLY A 33 -14.03 6.11 -18.70
C GLY A 33 -12.97 5.82 -17.66
N GLU A 34 -12.04 6.76 -17.41
CA GLU A 34 -11.00 6.56 -16.41
C GLU A 34 -11.51 6.87 -14.99
N PRO A 35 -11.14 6.04 -14.00
CA PRO A 35 -11.46 6.35 -12.61
C PRO A 35 -10.71 7.61 -12.14
N MET A 36 -11.44 8.52 -11.48
CA MET A 36 -10.89 9.77 -10.94
C MET A 36 -10.47 9.52 -9.48
N ARG A 37 -9.27 9.00 -9.30
CA ARG A 37 -8.77 8.67 -7.96
C ARG A 37 -8.49 9.93 -7.16
N THR A 38 -8.85 9.87 -5.88
CA THR A 38 -8.59 10.94 -4.92
C THR A 38 -7.23 10.75 -4.27
N VAL A 39 -6.70 11.83 -3.69
CA VAL A 39 -5.49 11.78 -2.87
C VAL A 39 -5.80 12.33 -1.49
N ASN A 40 -5.17 11.74 -0.47
CA ASN A 40 -5.23 12.25 0.89
C ASN A 40 -3.95 13.06 1.15
N VAL A 41 -4.11 14.33 1.46
CA VAL A 41 -2.98 15.26 1.64
C VAL A 41 -2.12 14.85 2.84
N LYS A 42 -2.74 14.36 3.91
CA LYS A 42 -2.00 13.91 5.11
C LYS A 42 -1.19 12.65 4.84
N ASP A 43 -1.77 11.71 4.09
CA ASP A 43 -1.05 10.51 3.66
C ASP A 43 0.16 10.90 2.80
N GLY A 44 -0.02 11.86 1.89
CA GLY A 44 1.06 12.33 1.03
C GLY A 44 2.22 12.89 1.85
N TYR A 45 1.93 13.70 2.86
CA TYR A 45 2.97 14.22 3.75
C TYR A 45 3.69 13.10 4.50
N ALA A 46 2.93 12.14 5.04
CA ALA A 46 3.49 11.01 5.78
C ALA A 46 4.40 10.14 4.90
N ILE A 47 3.99 9.87 3.67
CA ILE A 47 4.79 9.10 2.70
C ILE A 47 6.09 9.85 2.37
N GLN A 48 6.01 11.14 2.09
CA GLN A 48 7.18 11.95 1.79
C GLN A 48 8.16 11.97 2.97
N LEU A 49 7.65 12.10 4.19
CA LEU A 49 8.47 12.06 5.39
C LEU A 49 9.13 10.70 5.59
N ALA A 50 8.39 9.61 5.37
CA ALA A 50 8.91 8.25 5.48
C ALA A 50 10.06 8.02 4.50
N VAL A 51 9.92 8.48 3.25
CA VAL A 51 10.99 8.40 2.25
C VAL A 51 12.23 9.16 2.73
N LYS A 52 12.05 10.38 3.24
CA LYS A 52 13.16 11.20 3.75
C LYS A 52 13.87 10.55 4.94
N LYS A 53 13.14 9.77 5.73
CA LYS A 53 13.69 9.05 6.89
C LYS A 53 14.34 7.72 6.52
N GLY A 54 14.35 7.36 5.25
CA GLY A 54 15.05 6.18 4.75
C GLY A 54 14.19 4.92 4.64
N LEU A 55 12.88 4.99 4.86
CA LEU A 55 11.99 3.87 4.60
C LEU A 55 11.81 3.65 3.10
N ARG A 56 11.80 2.40 2.66
CA ARG A 56 11.46 2.05 1.28
C ARG A 56 9.95 2.00 1.15
N ILE A 57 9.43 2.67 0.13
CA ILE A 57 7.98 2.71 -0.12
C ILE A 57 7.70 2.11 -1.48
N ALA A 58 6.76 1.18 -1.54
CA ALA A 58 6.26 0.60 -2.79
C ALA A 58 4.76 0.85 -2.92
N ILE A 59 4.33 1.13 -4.13
CA ILE A 59 2.92 1.18 -4.50
C ILE A 59 2.66 0.00 -5.44
N ILE A 60 1.72 -0.87 -5.05
CA ILE A 60 1.37 -2.08 -5.81
C ILE A 60 -0.13 -2.06 -6.06
N THR A 61 -0.53 -1.77 -7.29
CA THR A 61 -1.94 -1.60 -7.64
C THR A 61 -2.27 -2.25 -8.98
N GLY A 62 -3.48 -2.80 -9.09
CA GLY A 62 -3.99 -3.31 -10.37
C GLY A 62 -4.38 -2.21 -11.33
N GLY A 63 -4.61 -0.99 -10.85
CA GLY A 63 -4.98 0.14 -11.69
C GLY A 63 -3.79 0.70 -12.47
N ARG A 64 -4.13 1.47 -13.51
CA ARG A 64 -3.15 2.20 -14.32
C ARG A 64 -3.58 3.65 -14.37
N SER A 65 -2.71 4.57 -13.94
CA SER A 65 -3.00 6.00 -13.96
C SER A 65 -1.71 6.79 -13.96
N ASP A 66 -1.48 7.54 -15.03
CA ASP A 66 -0.30 8.40 -15.13
C ASP A 66 -0.37 9.55 -14.13
N VAL A 67 -1.56 10.04 -13.82
CA VAL A 67 -1.76 11.12 -12.84
C VAL A 67 -1.36 10.64 -11.44
N VAL A 68 -1.78 9.46 -11.04
CA VAL A 68 -1.45 8.86 -9.76
C VAL A 68 0.06 8.55 -9.71
N ARG A 69 0.63 8.03 -10.80
CA ARG A 69 2.08 7.80 -10.90
C ARG A 69 2.87 9.08 -10.64
N LYS A 70 2.51 10.17 -11.30
CA LYS A 70 3.15 11.48 -11.11
C LYS A 70 3.05 11.95 -9.67
N ARG A 71 1.91 11.73 -9.03
CA ARG A 71 1.70 12.09 -7.62
C ARG A 71 2.72 11.40 -6.74
N PHE A 72 2.86 10.09 -6.85
CA PHE A 72 3.78 9.32 -6.00
C PHE A 72 5.25 9.61 -6.32
N ILE A 73 5.60 9.80 -7.58
CA ILE A 73 6.95 10.25 -7.95
C ILE A 73 7.27 11.58 -7.25
N GLY A 74 6.33 12.52 -7.26
CA GLY A 74 6.49 13.81 -6.59
C GLY A 74 6.67 13.71 -5.09
N LEU A 75 6.18 12.64 -4.46
CA LEU A 75 6.37 12.37 -3.03
C LEU A 75 7.71 11.66 -2.74
N GLY A 76 8.46 11.30 -3.76
CA GLY A 76 9.76 10.62 -3.62
C GLY A 76 9.68 9.11 -3.72
N VAL A 77 8.52 8.54 -4.09
CA VAL A 77 8.37 7.09 -4.25
C VAL A 77 8.94 6.68 -5.61
N SER A 78 9.84 5.70 -5.64
CA SER A 78 10.46 5.21 -6.86
C SER A 78 10.01 3.79 -7.24
N ASP A 79 9.42 3.04 -6.32
CA ASP A 79 9.00 1.66 -6.54
C ASP A 79 7.50 1.61 -6.79
N LEU A 80 7.13 1.78 -8.06
CA LEU A 80 5.75 1.91 -8.50
C LEU A 80 5.40 0.73 -9.42
N TYR A 81 4.45 -0.10 -8.98
CA TYR A 81 3.99 -1.28 -9.70
C TYR A 81 2.53 -1.09 -10.07
N PHE A 82 2.28 -0.48 -11.22
CA PHE A 82 0.95 -0.25 -11.78
C PHE A 82 0.56 -1.37 -12.73
N GLY A 83 -0.74 -1.66 -12.83
CA GLY A 83 -1.23 -2.76 -13.64
C GLY A 83 -0.78 -4.12 -13.12
N SER A 84 -0.58 -4.22 -11.82
CA SER A 84 -0.10 -5.43 -11.15
C SER A 84 -1.23 -6.46 -11.09
N ALA A 85 -1.22 -7.40 -12.02
CA ALA A 85 -2.23 -8.46 -12.08
C ALA A 85 -2.01 -9.52 -10.99
N VAL A 86 -0.76 -9.79 -10.65
CA VAL A 86 -0.35 -10.76 -9.62
C VAL A 86 0.54 -10.03 -8.62
N LYS A 87 -0.07 -9.44 -7.61
CA LYS A 87 0.61 -8.55 -6.67
C LYS A 87 1.77 -9.21 -5.93
N ILE A 88 1.67 -10.50 -5.65
CA ILE A 88 2.73 -11.21 -4.93
C ILE A 88 4.06 -11.21 -5.69
N HIS A 89 4.02 -11.24 -7.01
CA HIS A 89 5.24 -11.19 -7.81
C HIS A 89 5.95 -9.83 -7.66
N ASP A 90 5.20 -8.74 -7.73
CA ASP A 90 5.75 -7.40 -7.58
C ASP A 90 6.20 -7.16 -6.14
N TYR A 91 5.47 -7.66 -5.16
CA TYR A 91 5.86 -7.60 -3.75
C TYR A 91 7.21 -8.29 -3.55
N ARG A 92 7.37 -9.52 -4.04
CA ARG A 92 8.63 -10.27 -3.89
C ARG A 92 9.77 -9.59 -4.64
N GLY A 93 9.50 -9.02 -5.81
CA GLY A 93 10.49 -8.24 -6.56
C GLY A 93 10.98 -7.04 -5.79
N PHE A 94 10.07 -6.30 -5.15
CA PHE A 94 10.39 -5.17 -4.29
C PHE A 94 11.22 -5.61 -3.08
N ARG A 95 10.78 -6.65 -2.38
CA ARG A 95 11.49 -7.22 -1.23
C ARG A 95 12.92 -7.59 -1.60
N ASP A 96 13.07 -8.34 -2.67
CA ASP A 96 14.37 -8.90 -3.08
C ASP A 96 15.30 -7.81 -3.63
N LYS A 97 14.74 -6.79 -4.28
CA LYS A 97 15.50 -5.65 -4.79
C LYS A 97 16.31 -4.95 -3.69
N TYR A 98 15.77 -4.87 -2.49
CA TYR A 98 16.40 -4.20 -1.36
C TYR A 98 16.98 -5.16 -0.32
N GLY A 99 16.98 -6.45 -0.60
CA GLY A 99 17.48 -7.46 0.32
C GLY A 99 16.71 -7.52 1.64
N LEU A 100 15.42 -7.24 1.59
CA LEU A 100 14.57 -7.24 2.78
C LEU A 100 14.04 -8.63 3.09
N THR A 101 13.69 -8.86 4.36
CA THR A 101 12.91 -10.02 4.78
C THR A 101 11.43 -9.63 4.88
N ASP A 102 10.54 -10.62 4.86
CA ASP A 102 9.10 -10.35 5.00
C ASP A 102 8.78 -9.64 6.32
N GLU A 103 9.48 -9.99 7.40
CA GLU A 103 9.27 -9.38 8.72
C GLU A 103 9.62 -7.90 8.78
N GLU A 104 10.34 -7.40 7.79
CA GLU A 104 10.74 -5.99 7.70
C GLU A 104 9.77 -5.16 6.88
N ILE A 105 8.68 -5.76 6.38
CA ILE A 105 7.74 -5.10 5.47
C ILE A 105 6.33 -5.06 6.07
N LEU A 106 5.77 -3.85 6.11
CA LEU A 106 4.35 -3.61 6.33
C LEU A 106 3.66 -3.52 4.97
N TYR A 107 2.57 -4.23 4.80
CA TYR A 107 1.71 -4.12 3.62
C TYR A 107 0.30 -3.76 4.03
N MET A 108 -0.27 -2.72 3.40
CA MET A 108 -1.66 -2.34 3.62
C MET A 108 -2.48 -2.60 2.37
N GLY A 109 -3.49 -3.46 2.51
CA GLY A 109 -4.44 -3.80 1.46
C GLY A 109 -5.87 -3.84 2.01
N ASP A 110 -6.86 -3.85 1.13
CA ASP A 110 -8.28 -3.77 1.52
C ASP A 110 -9.16 -4.82 0.87
N ASP A 111 -8.69 -5.52 -0.13
CA ASP A 111 -9.53 -6.41 -0.94
C ASP A 111 -8.82 -7.74 -1.25
N VAL A 112 -9.59 -8.66 -1.82
CA VAL A 112 -9.16 -10.03 -2.11
C VAL A 112 -7.83 -10.11 -2.87
N PRO A 113 -7.55 -9.24 -3.87
CA PRO A 113 -6.25 -9.28 -4.56
C PRO A 113 -5.04 -9.05 -3.68
N ASP A 114 -5.21 -8.47 -2.48
CA ASP A 114 -4.14 -8.20 -1.54
C ASP A 114 -3.81 -9.39 -0.63
N MET A 115 -4.69 -10.38 -0.56
CA MET A 115 -4.63 -11.41 0.47
C MET A 115 -3.34 -12.24 0.43
N GLU A 116 -2.87 -12.56 -0.75
CA GLU A 116 -1.66 -13.39 -0.90
C GLU A 116 -0.42 -12.67 -0.36
N VAL A 117 -0.28 -11.39 -0.65
CA VAL A 117 0.79 -10.56 -0.10
C VAL A 117 0.64 -10.42 1.41
N MET A 118 -0.57 -10.19 1.89
CA MET A 118 -0.84 -9.98 3.32
C MET A 118 -0.52 -11.23 4.15
N ARG A 119 -0.66 -12.42 3.57
CA ARG A 119 -0.29 -13.66 4.25
C ARG A 119 1.22 -13.86 4.31
N GLU A 120 1.97 -13.25 3.41
CA GLU A 120 3.42 -13.42 3.34
C GLU A 120 4.19 -12.33 4.09
N CYS A 121 3.73 -11.08 4.06
CA CYS A 121 4.42 -9.97 4.71
C CYS A 121 4.43 -10.10 6.23
N GLY A 122 5.37 -9.41 6.89
CA GLY A 122 5.48 -9.47 8.33
C GLY A 122 4.36 -8.75 9.07
N LEU A 123 3.96 -7.58 8.59
CA LEU A 123 2.92 -6.78 9.23
C LEU A 123 1.81 -6.44 8.22
N PRO A 124 0.80 -7.33 8.09
CA PRO A 124 -0.36 -7.00 7.26
C PRO A 124 -1.27 -6.01 7.98
N CYS A 125 -1.68 -4.97 7.27
CA CYS A 125 -2.58 -3.94 7.75
C CYS A 125 -3.72 -3.73 6.78
N CYS A 126 -4.85 -3.23 7.26
CA CYS A 126 -5.96 -2.85 6.41
C CYS A 126 -6.68 -1.62 6.94
N PRO A 127 -7.37 -0.86 6.07
CA PRO A 127 -8.27 0.19 6.53
C PRO A 127 -9.52 -0.40 7.19
N LYS A 128 -10.23 0.44 7.92
CA LYS A 128 -11.43 0.07 8.67
C LYS A 128 -12.50 -0.59 7.79
N ASP A 129 -12.62 -0.17 6.54
CA ASP A 129 -13.64 -0.60 5.60
C ASP A 129 -13.17 -1.70 4.63
N ALA A 130 -12.06 -2.37 4.95
CA ALA A 130 -11.60 -3.52 4.18
C ALA A 130 -12.64 -4.65 4.20
N VAL A 131 -12.59 -5.53 3.19
CA VAL A 131 -13.48 -6.69 3.14
C VAL A 131 -13.20 -7.65 4.31
N PRO A 132 -14.22 -8.40 4.79
CA PRO A 132 -14.05 -9.28 5.95
C PRO A 132 -12.91 -10.30 5.82
N GLU A 133 -12.67 -10.83 4.65
CA GLU A 133 -11.61 -11.79 4.37
C GLU A 133 -10.23 -11.22 4.65
N VAL A 134 -10.03 -9.94 4.30
CA VAL A 134 -8.79 -9.21 4.57
C VAL A 134 -8.65 -8.93 6.06
N LYS A 135 -9.73 -8.49 6.70
CA LYS A 135 -9.72 -8.22 8.15
C LYS A 135 -9.33 -9.44 8.98
N ALA A 136 -9.63 -10.64 8.48
CA ALA A 136 -9.27 -11.88 9.17
C ALA A 136 -7.76 -12.16 9.14
N ILE A 137 -7.01 -11.56 8.20
CA ILE A 137 -5.57 -11.75 8.05
C ILE A 137 -4.77 -10.69 8.82
N GLU A 138 -5.29 -9.45 8.87
CA GLU A 138 -4.54 -8.28 9.33
C GLU A 138 -4.10 -8.38 10.79
N ILE A 139 -2.92 -7.85 11.11
CA ILE A 139 -2.45 -7.62 12.46
C ILE A 139 -2.76 -6.18 12.88
N GLY A 140 -2.57 -5.22 11.98
CA GLY A 140 -2.83 -3.81 12.22
C GLY A 140 -4.02 -3.31 11.43
N ARG A 141 -4.86 -2.46 12.05
CA ARG A 141 -6.00 -1.84 11.40
C ARG A 141 -5.95 -0.33 11.54
N ALA A 142 -6.09 0.37 10.42
CA ALA A 142 -6.20 1.81 10.43
C ALA A 142 -7.64 2.21 10.79
N HIS A 143 -7.77 3.02 11.82
CA HIS A 143 -9.05 3.62 12.23
C HIS A 143 -9.10 5.03 11.66
N VAL A 144 -9.71 5.15 10.51
CA VAL A 144 -9.82 6.43 9.83
C VAL A 144 -11.27 6.88 9.80
#